data_b2f51ae39b61b155a6b97e1e7a508f21
#
_entry.id   b2f51ae39b61b155a6b97e1e7a508f21
#
_cell.length_a   1.000
_cell.length_b   1.000
_cell.length_c   1.000
_cell.angle_alpha   90.00
_cell.angle_beta   90.00
_cell.angle_gamma   90.00
#
_symmetry.space_group_name_H-M   'P 1'
#
loop_
_entity.id
_entity.type
_entity.pdbx_description
1 polymer ?
#
loop_
_entity_poly.entity_id
_entity_poly.type
_entity_poly.pdbx_seq_one_letter_code
_entity_poly.pdbx_strand_id
1 'polypeptide(L)'
;VIGNGVVVDPVALLKELDGLNERGISTDNLRISNRAQVILPYHLAQDEYEERRRGDNKIGTTKKGIGPAYVDKAQRIGIRMADLLEKETFERRLKENIEYKNAYFKGMFNETCPTFDEIFDEYYAAGQRLKDYVTDTAKILDDANVADEKVLFEGAQGVMLDIDHGTYPFVTSSNPVAGNVTVGTGVGPTSVSKVIGVCKSYTSRVGDGPFPTELFDEDGHHIREVGREYGTTTGRPRRVGWFDSVVLRHS
;
A
#
# COMPACT_ATOMS: atom_id res chain seq x y z
N VAL A 1 -5.30 6.88 -12.06
CA VAL A 1 -6.33 6.02 -11.44
C VAL A 1 -5.72 5.24 -10.29
N ILE A 2 -6.38 5.26 -9.12
CA ILE A 2 -6.11 4.38 -7.97
C ILE A 2 -7.12 3.24 -8.01
N GLY A 3 -6.65 2.02 -8.29
CA GLY A 3 -7.50 0.85 -8.52
C GLY A 3 -8.13 0.27 -7.24
N ASN A 4 -9.06 -0.66 -7.43
CA ASN A 4 -9.79 -1.32 -6.33
C ASN A 4 -8.92 -2.23 -5.44
N GLY A 5 -7.76 -2.63 -5.92
CA GLY A 5 -6.80 -3.46 -5.17
C GLY A 5 -5.94 -2.68 -4.17
N VAL A 6 -5.93 -1.35 -4.25
CA VAL A 6 -5.10 -0.47 -3.41
C VAL A 6 -5.73 -0.26 -2.04
N VAL A 7 -4.91 -0.09 -1.01
CA VAL A 7 -5.31 0.44 0.29
C VAL A 7 -4.90 1.91 0.36
N VAL A 8 -5.78 2.80 0.81
CA VAL A 8 -5.61 4.26 0.74
C VAL A 8 -5.79 4.88 2.11
N ASP A 9 -4.82 5.66 2.55
CA ASP A 9 -4.99 6.60 3.66
C ASP A 9 -5.49 7.94 3.09
N PRO A 10 -6.75 8.32 3.31
CA PRO A 10 -7.34 9.52 2.72
C PRO A 10 -6.69 10.81 3.23
N VAL A 11 -6.23 10.83 4.48
CA VAL A 11 -5.56 12.00 5.07
C VAL A 11 -4.17 12.18 4.47
N ALA A 12 -3.41 11.08 4.33
CA ALA A 12 -2.10 11.13 3.68
C ALA A 12 -2.22 11.51 2.20
N LEU A 13 -3.20 10.96 1.48
CA LEU A 13 -3.46 11.29 0.08
C LEU A 13 -3.78 12.78 -0.10
N LEU A 14 -4.61 13.37 0.76
CA LEU A 14 -4.91 14.80 0.68
C LEU A 14 -3.68 15.66 0.86
N LYS A 15 -2.76 15.29 1.77
CA LYS A 15 -1.49 16.02 1.93
C LYS A 15 -0.64 15.97 0.66
N GLU A 16 -0.63 14.84 -0.05
CA GLU A 16 0.07 14.72 -1.33
C GLU A 16 -0.59 15.57 -2.41
N LEU A 17 -1.94 15.56 -2.50
CA LEU A 17 -2.69 16.37 -3.47
C LEU A 17 -2.50 17.88 -3.21
N ASP A 18 -2.59 18.30 -1.95
CA ASP A 18 -2.36 19.67 -1.57
C ASP A 18 -0.93 20.12 -1.96
N GLY A 19 0.09 19.31 -1.67
CA GLY A 19 1.48 19.60 -2.05
C GLY A 19 1.73 19.61 -3.57
N LEU A 20 0.99 18.83 -4.37
CA LEU A 20 1.04 18.92 -5.82
C LEU A 20 0.39 20.21 -6.33
N ASN A 21 -0.78 20.56 -5.81
CA ASN A 21 -1.49 21.78 -6.16
C ASN A 21 -0.69 23.04 -5.82
N GLU A 22 -0.03 23.09 -4.66
CA GLU A 22 0.88 24.18 -4.28
C GLU A 22 2.04 24.37 -5.27
N ARG A 23 2.45 23.29 -5.93
CA ARG A 23 3.46 23.30 -6.99
C ARG A 23 2.89 23.61 -8.38
N GLY A 24 1.60 23.93 -8.48
CA GLY A 24 0.91 24.22 -9.74
C GLY A 24 0.60 23.00 -10.60
N ILE A 25 0.62 21.80 -10.00
CA ILE A 25 0.28 20.54 -10.70
C ILE A 25 -1.19 20.23 -10.44
N SER A 26 -2.05 20.29 -11.48
CA SER A 26 -3.46 19.92 -11.35
C SER A 26 -3.61 18.43 -11.05
N THR A 27 -4.53 18.14 -10.14
CA THR A 27 -4.92 16.78 -9.74
C THR A 27 -6.34 16.40 -10.21
N ASP A 28 -6.98 17.23 -11.03
CA ASP A 28 -8.39 17.09 -11.45
C ASP A 28 -8.67 15.78 -12.22
N ASN A 29 -7.64 15.22 -12.84
CA ASN A 29 -7.70 13.95 -13.57
C ASN A 29 -7.57 12.70 -12.68
N LEU A 30 -7.32 12.86 -11.38
CA LEU A 30 -7.27 11.71 -10.47
C LEU A 30 -8.64 11.01 -10.39
N ARG A 31 -8.61 9.67 -10.35
CA ARG A 31 -9.79 8.85 -10.07
C ARG A 31 -9.41 7.79 -9.07
N ILE A 32 -10.26 7.62 -8.05
CA ILE A 32 -10.07 6.68 -6.94
C ILE A 32 -11.20 5.67 -6.98
N SER A 33 -10.88 4.40 -6.93
CA SER A 33 -11.90 3.34 -6.87
C SER A 33 -12.77 3.48 -5.62
N ASN A 34 -14.07 3.49 -5.82
CA ASN A 34 -15.06 3.39 -4.74
C ASN A 34 -14.92 2.10 -3.91
N ARG A 35 -14.20 1.09 -4.44
CA ARG A 35 -13.94 -0.21 -3.79
C ARG A 35 -12.57 -0.29 -3.12
N ALA A 36 -11.68 0.71 -3.26
CA ALA A 36 -10.41 0.76 -2.55
C ALA A 36 -10.64 0.77 -1.04
N GLN A 37 -9.77 0.08 -0.30
CA GLN A 37 -9.87 -0.02 1.16
C GLN A 37 -9.27 1.20 1.85
N VAL A 38 -9.90 1.67 2.90
CA VAL A 38 -9.43 2.81 3.69
C VAL A 38 -8.46 2.34 4.78
N ILE A 39 -7.31 2.97 4.87
CA ILE A 39 -6.42 2.85 6.02
C ILE A 39 -6.88 3.84 7.07
N LEU A 40 -7.03 3.37 8.29
CA LEU A 40 -7.51 4.14 9.45
C LEU A 40 -6.48 4.10 10.58
N PRO A 41 -6.50 5.03 11.55
CA PRO A 41 -5.51 5.10 12.63
C PRO A 41 -5.30 3.80 13.40
N TYR A 42 -6.33 3.00 13.57
CA TYR A 42 -6.18 1.70 14.23
C TYR A 42 -5.34 0.70 13.40
N HIS A 43 -5.26 0.85 12.07
CA HIS A 43 -4.35 0.04 11.26
C HIS A 43 -2.88 0.42 11.50
N LEU A 44 -2.60 1.71 11.65
CA LEU A 44 -1.25 2.21 11.97
C LEU A 44 -0.83 1.71 13.37
N ALA A 45 -1.73 1.83 14.35
CA ALA A 45 -1.51 1.34 15.71
C ALA A 45 -1.27 -0.19 15.72
N GLN A 46 -2.07 -0.95 14.98
CA GLN A 46 -1.91 -2.41 14.87
C GLN A 46 -0.54 -2.78 14.27
N ASP A 47 -0.13 -2.11 13.19
CA ASP A 47 1.17 -2.35 12.52
C ASP A 47 2.34 -2.11 13.49
N GLU A 48 2.25 -1.05 14.30
CA GLU A 48 3.24 -0.76 15.33
C GLU A 48 3.26 -1.81 16.46
N TYR A 49 2.08 -2.19 16.97
CA TYR A 49 1.97 -3.18 18.04
C TYR A 49 2.46 -4.56 17.62
N GLU A 50 2.15 -4.97 16.37
CA GLU A 50 2.62 -6.24 15.79
C GLU A 50 4.15 -6.25 15.65
N GLU A 51 4.76 -5.19 15.13
CA GLU A 51 6.21 -5.09 15.00
C GLU A 51 6.90 -5.11 16.38
N ARG A 52 6.34 -4.40 17.37
CA ARG A 52 6.85 -4.40 18.74
C ARG A 52 6.76 -5.80 19.37
N ARG A 53 5.64 -6.50 19.18
CA ARG A 53 5.43 -7.86 19.69
C ARG A 53 6.40 -8.87 19.09
N ARG A 54 6.77 -8.71 17.83
CA ARG A 54 7.72 -9.59 17.14
C ARG A 54 9.16 -9.43 17.62
N GLY A 55 9.52 -8.29 18.19
CA GLY A 55 10.87 -8.03 18.71
C GLY A 55 11.95 -8.26 17.65
N ASP A 56 12.86 -9.20 17.88
CA ASP A 56 13.95 -9.53 16.95
C ASP A 56 13.46 -10.20 15.65
N ASN A 57 12.26 -10.78 15.66
CA ASN A 57 11.64 -11.39 14.47
C ASN A 57 10.74 -10.42 13.67
N LYS A 58 10.96 -9.12 13.83
CA LYS A 58 10.21 -8.09 13.10
C LYS A 58 10.40 -8.24 11.59
N ILE A 59 9.37 -7.86 10.82
CA ILE A 59 9.40 -7.82 9.35
C ILE A 59 10.12 -6.55 8.87
N GLY A 60 10.13 -5.50 9.68
CA GLY A 60 10.67 -4.19 9.32
C GLY A 60 9.69 -3.39 8.48
N THR A 61 8.41 -3.40 8.84
CA THR A 61 7.34 -2.68 8.13
C THR A 61 7.56 -1.16 8.15
N THR A 62 6.84 -0.46 7.29
CA THR A 62 6.85 1.01 7.23
C THR A 62 5.98 1.66 8.30
N LYS A 63 5.25 0.87 9.09
CA LYS A 63 4.28 1.34 10.10
C LYS A 63 3.19 2.25 9.52
N LYS A 64 2.80 2.00 8.29
CA LYS A 64 1.74 2.75 7.58
C LYS A 64 0.38 2.03 7.58
N GLY A 65 0.24 0.94 8.33
CA GLY A 65 -1.01 0.19 8.44
C GLY A 65 -1.41 -0.59 7.19
N ILE A 66 -0.50 -0.78 6.24
CA ILE A 66 -0.78 -1.46 4.97
C ILE A 66 -1.22 -2.91 5.21
N GLY A 67 -0.41 -3.67 5.95
CA GLY A 67 -0.70 -5.07 6.30
C GLY A 67 -2.05 -5.23 7.00
N PRO A 68 -2.29 -4.54 8.13
CA PRO A 68 -3.56 -4.58 8.83
C PRO A 68 -4.78 -4.22 7.97
N ALA A 69 -4.67 -3.25 7.05
CA ALA A 69 -5.77 -2.90 6.16
C ALA A 69 -6.08 -4.02 5.15
N TYR A 70 -5.07 -4.73 4.63
CA TYR A 70 -5.28 -5.91 3.80
C TYR A 70 -5.85 -7.10 4.60
N VAL A 71 -5.47 -7.26 5.86
CA VAL A 71 -6.08 -8.26 6.76
C VAL A 71 -7.56 -7.98 6.93
N ASP A 72 -7.95 -6.75 7.24
CA ASP A 72 -9.35 -6.36 7.39
C ASP A 72 -10.15 -6.54 6.09
N LYS A 73 -9.53 -6.26 4.93
CA LYS A 73 -10.12 -6.57 3.62
C LYS A 73 -10.42 -8.06 3.47
N ALA A 74 -9.44 -8.93 3.77
CA ALA A 74 -9.59 -10.38 3.66
C ALA A 74 -10.60 -10.92 4.69
N GLN A 75 -10.64 -10.35 5.89
CA GLN A 75 -11.59 -10.64 6.95
C GLN A 75 -12.99 -10.09 6.64
N ARG A 76 -13.14 -9.22 5.64
CA ARG A 76 -14.40 -8.61 5.19
C ARG A 76 -15.02 -7.61 6.16
N ILE A 77 -14.20 -7.03 7.04
CA ILE A 77 -14.58 -5.94 7.95
C ILE A 77 -14.05 -4.57 7.49
N GLY A 78 -13.19 -4.55 6.47
CA GLY A 78 -12.59 -3.32 5.94
C GLY A 78 -13.62 -2.30 5.48
N ILE A 79 -13.30 -1.02 5.64
CA ILE A 79 -14.10 0.12 5.18
C ILE A 79 -13.60 0.52 3.80
N ARG A 80 -14.50 0.66 2.82
CA ARG A 80 -14.20 1.08 1.46
C ARG A 80 -14.34 2.59 1.31
N MET A 81 -13.76 3.14 0.23
CA MET A 81 -13.94 4.55 -0.11
C MET A 81 -15.42 4.93 -0.25
N ALA A 82 -16.25 4.06 -0.85
CA ALA A 82 -17.70 4.30 -0.91
C ALA A 82 -18.34 4.40 0.48
N ASP A 83 -17.95 3.54 1.41
CA ASP A 83 -18.48 3.56 2.78
C ASP A 83 -18.10 4.85 3.52
N LEU A 84 -16.88 5.35 3.29
CA LEU A 84 -16.35 6.58 3.91
C LEU A 84 -17.15 7.82 3.49
N LEU A 85 -17.73 7.83 2.28
CA LEU A 85 -18.48 8.97 1.76
C LEU A 85 -19.88 9.09 2.38
N GLU A 86 -20.43 8.00 2.86
CA GLU A 86 -21.78 7.93 3.43
C GLU A 86 -21.73 7.96 4.95
N LYS A 87 -22.13 9.10 5.54
CA LYS A 87 -21.96 9.39 6.97
C LYS A 87 -22.43 8.26 7.89
N GLU A 88 -23.68 7.81 7.72
CA GLU A 88 -24.29 6.80 8.57
C GLU A 88 -23.60 5.43 8.40
N THR A 89 -23.21 5.09 7.19
CA THR A 89 -22.48 3.86 6.88
C THR A 89 -21.10 3.88 7.51
N PHE A 90 -20.37 4.99 7.36
CA PHE A 90 -19.04 5.14 7.95
C PHE A 90 -19.10 5.10 9.47
N GLU A 91 -20.01 5.86 10.08
CA GLU A 91 -20.23 5.88 11.54
C GLU A 91 -20.47 4.48 12.11
N ARG A 92 -21.42 3.75 11.54
CA ARG A 92 -21.78 2.40 11.98
C ARG A 92 -20.59 1.43 11.85
N ARG A 93 -19.96 1.37 10.67
CA ARG A 93 -18.83 0.46 10.43
C ARG A 93 -17.61 0.79 11.28
N LEU A 94 -17.34 2.08 11.49
CA LEU A 94 -16.24 2.52 12.34
C LEU A 94 -16.44 2.09 13.78
N LYS A 95 -17.66 2.26 14.33
CA LYS A 95 -18.00 1.80 15.70
C LYS A 95 -17.83 0.29 15.86
N GLU A 96 -18.36 -0.49 14.91
CA GLU A 96 -18.22 -1.95 14.89
C GLU A 96 -16.74 -2.37 14.87
N ASN A 97 -15.93 -1.72 14.03
CA ASN A 97 -14.50 -2.02 13.91
C ASN A 97 -13.71 -1.61 15.15
N ILE A 98 -14.00 -0.47 15.75
CA ILE A 98 -13.33 -0.02 16.98
C ILE A 98 -13.62 -0.97 18.14
N GLU A 99 -14.85 -1.43 18.29
CA GLU A 99 -15.22 -2.43 19.31
C GLU A 99 -14.39 -3.72 19.11
N TYR A 100 -14.35 -4.23 17.88
CA TYR A 100 -13.55 -5.41 17.53
C TYR A 100 -12.05 -5.19 17.79
N LYS A 101 -11.49 -4.07 17.33
CA LYS A 101 -10.06 -3.75 17.49
C LYS A 101 -9.69 -3.52 18.97
N ASN A 102 -10.56 -2.93 19.77
CA ASN A 102 -10.36 -2.79 21.21
C ASN A 102 -10.21 -4.14 21.89
N ALA A 103 -11.09 -5.08 21.60
CA ALA A 103 -11.00 -6.44 22.15
C ALA A 103 -9.70 -7.13 21.70
N TYR A 104 -9.34 -6.99 20.43
CA TYR A 104 -8.12 -7.55 19.86
C TYR A 104 -6.86 -6.93 20.48
N PHE A 105 -6.75 -5.59 20.54
CA PHE A 105 -5.56 -4.90 21.05
C PHE A 105 -5.37 -5.15 22.55
N LYS A 106 -6.44 -5.15 23.30
CA LYS A 106 -6.40 -5.47 24.74
C LYS A 106 -5.94 -6.90 25.00
N GLY A 107 -6.47 -7.85 24.22
CA GLY A 107 -6.13 -9.27 24.39
C GLY A 107 -4.72 -9.63 23.92
N MET A 108 -4.26 -9.04 22.82
CA MET A 108 -3.00 -9.42 22.19
C MET A 108 -1.80 -8.58 22.64
N PHE A 109 -2.01 -7.30 22.93
CA PHE A 109 -0.92 -6.33 23.17
C PHE A 109 -1.02 -5.64 24.52
N ASN A 110 -2.14 -5.76 25.25
CA ASN A 110 -2.48 -4.96 26.42
C ASN A 110 -2.48 -3.44 26.12
N GLU A 111 -2.96 -3.08 24.95
CA GLU A 111 -3.03 -1.73 24.40
C GLU A 111 -4.46 -1.32 24.08
N THR A 112 -4.68 -0.04 23.79
CA THR A 112 -5.99 0.51 23.42
C THR A 112 -6.04 0.85 21.93
N CYS A 113 -7.24 0.77 21.35
CA CYS A 113 -7.53 1.28 20.01
C CYS A 113 -7.73 2.80 20.07
N PRO A 114 -7.37 3.56 19.05
CA PRO A 114 -7.86 4.92 18.87
C PRO A 114 -9.39 4.97 18.92
N THR A 115 -9.91 6.02 19.56
CA THR A 115 -11.34 6.16 19.81
C THR A 115 -12.12 6.57 18.56
N PHE A 116 -13.44 6.44 18.62
CA PHE A 116 -14.32 6.90 17.54
C PHE A 116 -14.16 8.40 17.26
N ASP A 117 -14.12 9.23 18.30
CA ASP A 117 -14.04 10.69 18.17
C ASP A 117 -12.69 11.15 17.59
N GLU A 118 -11.61 10.43 17.88
CA GLU A 118 -10.28 10.69 17.30
C GLU A 118 -10.19 10.38 15.79
N ILE A 119 -11.10 9.59 15.26
CA ILE A 119 -11.05 9.15 13.87
C ILE A 119 -12.15 9.78 13.02
N PHE A 120 -13.37 9.83 13.53
CA PHE A 120 -14.55 10.05 12.71
C PHE A 120 -14.54 11.38 11.97
N ASP A 121 -14.35 12.48 12.69
CA ASP A 121 -14.47 13.83 12.09
C ASP A 121 -13.38 14.08 11.04
N GLU A 122 -12.12 13.73 11.34
CA GLU A 122 -11.01 13.93 10.42
C GLU A 122 -11.17 13.08 9.15
N TYR A 123 -11.49 11.79 9.29
CA TYR A 123 -11.58 10.89 8.15
C TYR A 123 -12.83 11.12 7.32
N TYR A 124 -13.95 11.45 7.96
CA TYR A 124 -15.16 11.84 7.23
C TYR A 124 -14.93 13.13 6.43
N ALA A 125 -14.34 14.14 7.04
CA ALA A 125 -13.97 15.38 6.32
C ALA A 125 -13.01 15.11 5.16
N ALA A 126 -12.01 14.24 5.36
CA ALA A 126 -11.11 13.82 4.29
C ALA A 126 -11.87 13.11 3.16
N GLY A 127 -12.79 12.22 3.49
CA GLY A 127 -13.67 11.57 2.51
C GLY A 127 -14.48 12.57 1.70
N GLN A 128 -15.08 13.58 2.34
CA GLN A 128 -15.86 14.60 1.65
C GLN A 128 -15.00 15.45 0.69
N ARG A 129 -13.75 15.76 1.05
CA ARG A 129 -12.80 16.44 0.14
C ARG A 129 -12.41 15.57 -1.05
N LEU A 130 -12.38 14.24 -0.89
CA LEU A 130 -12.03 13.30 -1.97
C LEU A 130 -13.25 12.86 -2.80
N LYS A 131 -14.46 13.26 -2.45
CA LYS A 131 -15.70 12.75 -3.03
C LYS A 131 -15.72 12.79 -4.56
N ASP A 132 -15.30 13.90 -5.15
CA ASP A 132 -15.35 14.11 -6.61
C ASP A 132 -14.33 13.25 -7.38
N TYR A 133 -13.32 12.72 -6.69
CA TYR A 133 -12.35 11.78 -7.26
C TYR A 133 -12.84 10.33 -7.21
N VAL A 134 -13.80 10.01 -6.31
CA VAL A 134 -14.23 8.62 -6.07
C VAL A 134 -15.27 8.18 -7.09
N THR A 135 -15.00 7.06 -7.78
CA THR A 135 -15.85 6.56 -8.85
C THR A 135 -15.67 5.05 -9.08
N ASP A 136 -16.41 4.47 -10.02
CA ASP A 136 -16.16 3.10 -10.51
C ASP A 136 -15.01 3.10 -11.52
N THR A 137 -13.81 2.89 -11.02
CA THR A 137 -12.59 2.88 -11.85
C THR A 137 -12.51 1.67 -12.79
N ALA A 138 -13.14 0.54 -12.45
CA ALA A 138 -13.17 -0.62 -13.34
C ALA A 138 -13.92 -0.30 -14.63
N LYS A 139 -15.04 0.45 -14.53
CA LYS A 139 -15.76 0.93 -15.69
C LYS A 139 -14.94 1.90 -16.55
N ILE A 140 -14.23 2.84 -15.91
CA ILE A 140 -13.36 3.79 -16.65
C ILE A 140 -12.30 3.03 -17.45
N LEU A 141 -11.67 2.02 -16.86
CA LEU A 141 -10.64 1.23 -17.52
C LEU A 141 -11.22 0.32 -18.61
N ASP A 142 -12.44 -0.18 -18.44
CA ASP A 142 -13.13 -0.94 -19.47
C ASP A 142 -13.50 -0.05 -20.66
N ASP A 143 -14.04 1.14 -20.41
CA ASP A 143 -14.35 2.12 -21.46
C ASP A 143 -13.08 2.53 -22.24
N ALA A 144 -11.95 2.76 -21.55
CA ALA A 144 -10.66 3.04 -22.18
C ALA A 144 -10.17 1.87 -23.05
N ASN A 145 -10.36 0.63 -22.57
CA ASN A 145 -10.00 -0.57 -23.32
C ASN A 145 -10.87 -0.74 -24.58
N VAL A 146 -12.19 -0.47 -24.48
CA VAL A 146 -13.12 -0.50 -25.63
C VAL A 146 -12.77 0.58 -26.65
N ALA A 147 -12.32 1.75 -26.18
CA ALA A 147 -11.88 2.87 -27.02
C ALA A 147 -10.47 2.70 -27.61
N ASP A 148 -9.81 1.57 -27.36
CA ASP A 148 -8.41 1.29 -27.75
C ASP A 148 -7.40 2.34 -27.23
N GLU A 149 -7.67 2.89 -26.05
CA GLU A 149 -6.75 3.83 -25.39
C GLU A 149 -5.56 3.10 -24.80
N LYS A 150 -4.41 3.78 -24.78
CA LYS A 150 -3.20 3.23 -24.16
C LYS A 150 -3.23 3.44 -22.66
N VAL A 151 -3.29 2.35 -21.90
CA VAL A 151 -3.30 2.36 -20.46
C VAL A 151 -1.98 1.78 -19.93
N LEU A 152 -1.29 2.53 -19.06
CA LEU A 152 -0.13 2.05 -18.32
C LEU A 152 -0.56 1.64 -16.91
N PHE A 153 -0.30 0.40 -16.56
CA PHE A 153 -0.43 -0.10 -15.19
C PHE A 153 0.94 -0.09 -14.53
N GLU A 154 1.08 0.69 -13.46
CA GLU A 154 2.30 0.76 -12.67
C GLU A 154 2.08 0.05 -11.34
N GLY A 155 2.90 -0.97 -11.08
CA GLY A 155 2.95 -1.65 -9.80
C GLY A 155 3.81 -0.89 -8.79
N ALA A 156 3.81 -1.36 -7.57
CA ALA A 156 4.68 -0.88 -6.50
C ALA A 156 5.61 -2.01 -6.02
N GLN A 157 6.49 -1.73 -5.07
CA GLN A 157 7.42 -2.67 -4.45
C GLN A 157 8.28 -3.45 -5.47
N GLY A 158 8.16 -4.77 -5.52
CA GLY A 158 8.91 -5.65 -6.42
C GLY A 158 8.52 -7.11 -6.22
N VAL A 159 8.82 -7.97 -7.19
CA VAL A 159 8.41 -9.39 -7.21
C VAL A 159 8.82 -10.15 -5.95
N MET A 160 10.04 -9.90 -5.42
CA MET A 160 10.51 -10.60 -4.20
C MET A 160 9.81 -10.15 -2.92
N LEU A 161 8.99 -9.11 -2.98
CA LEU A 161 8.11 -8.68 -1.88
C LEU A 161 6.66 -9.15 -2.06
N ASP A 162 6.34 -9.87 -3.13
CA ASP A 162 5.00 -10.42 -3.36
C ASP A 162 4.67 -11.48 -2.29
N ILE A 163 3.42 -11.44 -1.78
CA ILE A 163 3.01 -12.32 -0.68
C ILE A 163 3.05 -13.80 -1.08
N ASP A 164 2.80 -14.12 -2.36
CA ASP A 164 2.75 -15.48 -2.86
C ASP A 164 4.06 -15.93 -3.55
N HIS A 165 4.76 -15.00 -4.20
CA HIS A 165 5.94 -15.28 -5.03
C HIS A 165 7.26 -14.80 -4.42
N GLY A 166 7.21 -13.98 -3.36
CA GLY A 166 8.38 -13.38 -2.72
C GLY A 166 9.00 -14.23 -1.61
N THR A 167 9.87 -13.59 -0.84
CA THR A 167 10.63 -14.19 0.27
C THR A 167 9.81 -14.22 1.57
N TYR A 168 8.66 -14.89 1.56
CA TYR A 168 7.80 -15.02 2.74
C TYR A 168 8.58 -15.54 3.96
N PRO A 169 8.39 -14.97 5.18
CA PRO A 169 7.40 -13.97 5.56
C PRO A 169 7.83 -12.49 5.35
N PHE A 170 9.00 -12.24 4.80
CA PHE A 170 9.57 -10.91 4.59
C PHE A 170 9.07 -10.30 3.28
N VAL A 171 7.76 -10.09 3.20
CA VAL A 171 7.02 -9.64 2.02
C VAL A 171 6.03 -8.52 2.38
N THR A 172 5.46 -7.87 1.38
CA THR A 172 4.28 -7.01 1.57
C THR A 172 3.01 -7.87 1.72
N SER A 173 1.92 -7.29 2.18
CA SER A 173 0.63 -7.99 2.31
C SER A 173 -0.21 -7.94 1.03
N SER A 174 0.43 -7.74 -0.11
CA SER A 174 -0.21 -7.63 -1.42
C SER A 174 0.60 -8.34 -2.50
N ASN A 175 0.04 -8.39 -3.71
CA ASN A 175 0.68 -8.99 -4.87
C ASN A 175 1.16 -7.88 -5.84
N PRO A 176 2.43 -7.43 -5.79
CA PRO A 176 2.98 -6.48 -6.75
C PRO A 176 3.32 -7.08 -8.12
N VAL A 177 3.22 -8.39 -8.31
CA VAL A 177 3.43 -9.03 -9.62
C VAL A 177 2.42 -8.59 -10.66
N ALA A 178 2.82 -8.54 -11.93
CA ALA A 178 1.99 -8.06 -13.04
C ALA A 178 0.64 -8.81 -13.17
N GLY A 179 0.58 -10.09 -12.79
CA GLY A 179 -0.66 -10.86 -12.78
C GLY A 179 -1.77 -10.27 -11.91
N ASN A 180 -1.42 -9.48 -10.88
CA ASN A 180 -2.41 -8.85 -10.02
C ASN A 180 -3.09 -7.61 -10.64
N VAL A 181 -2.63 -7.11 -11.78
CA VAL A 181 -3.25 -5.97 -12.47
C VAL A 181 -4.74 -6.23 -12.68
N THR A 182 -5.11 -7.41 -13.13
CA THR A 182 -6.50 -7.77 -13.44
C THR A 182 -7.38 -7.77 -12.19
N VAL A 183 -6.89 -8.32 -11.09
CA VAL A 183 -7.60 -8.35 -9.81
C VAL A 183 -7.65 -6.95 -9.18
N GLY A 184 -6.52 -6.23 -9.23
CA GLY A 184 -6.36 -4.93 -8.57
C GLY A 184 -7.04 -3.76 -9.29
N THR A 185 -7.44 -3.93 -10.55
CA THR A 185 -8.06 -2.86 -11.36
C THR A 185 -9.41 -3.24 -11.96
N GLY A 186 -9.72 -4.53 -12.06
CA GLY A 186 -10.95 -5.03 -12.63
C GLY A 186 -10.92 -5.22 -14.16
N VAL A 187 -9.76 -5.00 -14.82
CA VAL A 187 -9.63 -5.30 -16.26
C VAL A 187 -9.54 -6.81 -16.51
N GLY A 188 -9.95 -7.26 -17.68
CA GLY A 188 -9.81 -8.67 -18.07
C GLY A 188 -8.34 -9.08 -18.25
N PRO A 189 -7.99 -10.36 -18.02
CA PRO A 189 -6.59 -10.82 -18.15
C PRO A 189 -6.04 -10.66 -19.56
N THR A 190 -6.89 -10.72 -20.59
CA THR A 190 -6.53 -10.54 -22.00
C THR A 190 -6.36 -9.08 -22.42
N SER A 191 -6.72 -8.12 -21.55
CA SER A 191 -6.53 -6.69 -21.82
C SER A 191 -5.07 -6.24 -21.59
N VAL A 192 -4.24 -7.04 -20.91
CA VAL A 192 -2.82 -6.76 -20.73
C VAL A 192 -2.05 -7.27 -21.95
N SER A 193 -1.67 -6.36 -22.84
CA SER A 193 -0.99 -6.72 -24.09
C SER A 193 0.53 -6.87 -23.94
N LYS A 194 1.14 -6.20 -22.93
CA LYS A 194 2.60 -6.22 -22.72
C LYS A 194 2.92 -6.04 -21.25
N VAL A 195 3.92 -6.77 -20.77
CA VAL A 195 4.52 -6.60 -19.44
C VAL A 195 5.95 -6.10 -19.61
N ILE A 196 6.32 -5.08 -18.85
CA ILE A 196 7.66 -4.51 -18.82
C ILE A 196 8.21 -4.70 -17.40
N GLY A 197 9.29 -5.47 -17.29
CA GLY A 197 10.06 -5.60 -16.05
C GLY A 197 11.09 -4.50 -15.94
N VAL A 198 11.17 -3.84 -14.79
CA VAL A 198 12.21 -2.87 -14.47
C VAL A 198 13.08 -3.43 -13.36
N CYS A 199 14.39 -3.51 -13.62
CA CYS A 199 15.37 -3.91 -12.61
C CYS A 199 16.52 -2.91 -12.54
N LYS A 200 17.14 -2.83 -11.37
CA LYS A 200 18.40 -2.09 -11.19
C LYS A 200 19.58 -2.95 -11.62
N SER A 201 20.72 -2.32 -11.92
CA SER A 201 21.99 -3.03 -12.15
C SER A 201 22.64 -3.59 -10.88
N TYR A 202 22.03 -3.38 -9.74
CA TYR A 202 22.37 -3.91 -8.41
C TYR A 202 21.09 -4.28 -7.68
N THR A 203 21.18 -4.95 -6.55
CA THR A 203 20.02 -5.31 -5.72
C THR A 203 19.89 -4.36 -4.53
N SER A 204 18.67 -3.95 -4.19
CA SER A 204 18.40 -3.20 -2.97
C SER A 204 17.16 -3.74 -2.25
N ARG A 205 17.17 -3.68 -0.90
CA ARG A 205 16.09 -4.18 -0.08
C ARG A 205 15.85 -3.27 1.13
N VAL A 206 14.58 -3.04 1.46
CA VAL A 206 14.14 -2.45 2.73
C VAL A 206 13.61 -3.57 3.63
N GLY A 207 13.93 -3.52 4.93
CA GLY A 207 13.49 -4.52 5.90
C GLY A 207 14.39 -5.76 5.96
N ASP A 208 13.96 -6.70 6.77
CA ASP A 208 14.70 -7.92 7.07
C ASP A 208 14.49 -8.99 5.97
N GLY A 209 15.06 -10.16 6.15
CA GLY A 209 14.95 -11.27 5.23
C GLY A 209 16.21 -11.57 4.43
N PRO A 210 16.20 -12.64 3.62
CA PRO A 210 17.37 -13.12 2.91
C PRO A 210 17.85 -12.11 1.86
N PHE A 211 19.17 -11.95 1.78
CA PHE A 211 19.83 -11.12 0.78
C PHE A 211 21.23 -11.70 0.45
N PRO A 212 21.30 -12.78 -0.36
CA PRO A 212 22.54 -13.52 -0.58
C PRO A 212 23.70 -12.70 -1.15
N THR A 213 23.40 -11.65 -1.91
CA THR A 213 24.40 -10.79 -2.55
C THR A 213 24.67 -9.49 -1.79
N GLU A 214 24.23 -9.38 -0.53
CA GLU A 214 24.37 -8.17 0.29
C GLU A 214 25.86 -7.80 0.50
N LEU A 215 26.15 -6.50 0.44
CA LEU A 215 27.46 -5.92 0.63
C LEU A 215 27.53 -5.13 1.92
N PHE A 216 28.61 -5.34 2.69
CA PHE A 216 28.90 -4.67 3.97
C PHE A 216 30.18 -3.85 3.93
N ASP A 217 30.82 -3.76 2.76
CA ASP A 217 32.11 -3.12 2.49
C ASP A 217 31.94 -1.72 1.89
N GLU A 218 33.08 -1.16 1.43
CA GLU A 218 33.13 0.15 0.77
C GLU A 218 32.28 0.20 -0.50
N ASP A 219 32.21 -0.89 -1.27
CA ASP A 219 31.39 -0.97 -2.47
C ASP A 219 29.89 -0.86 -2.12
N GLY A 220 29.46 -1.54 -1.06
CA GLY A 220 28.09 -1.43 -0.56
C GLY A 220 27.75 -0.01 -0.08
N HIS A 221 28.67 0.64 0.61
CA HIS A 221 28.51 2.04 1.00
C HIS A 221 28.42 2.96 -0.23
N HIS A 222 29.31 2.80 -1.19
CA HIS A 222 29.33 3.60 -2.41
C HIS A 222 28.03 3.46 -3.22
N ILE A 223 27.55 2.24 -3.43
CA ILE A 223 26.26 1.97 -4.11
C ILE A 223 25.12 2.68 -3.40
N ARG A 224 25.06 2.62 -2.05
CA ARG A 224 24.00 3.27 -1.27
C ARG A 224 24.00 4.78 -1.44
N GLU A 225 25.18 5.42 -1.36
CA GLU A 225 25.29 6.88 -1.43
C GLU A 225 25.01 7.39 -2.85
N VAL A 226 25.67 6.84 -3.86
CA VAL A 226 25.49 7.26 -5.27
C VAL A 226 24.09 6.92 -5.78
N GLY A 227 23.58 5.74 -5.43
CA GLY A 227 22.21 5.29 -5.75
C GLY A 227 21.12 5.97 -4.94
N ARG A 228 21.48 6.77 -3.92
CA ARG A 228 20.53 7.39 -2.97
C ARG A 228 19.56 6.37 -2.39
N GLU A 229 20.07 5.22 -1.98
CA GLU A 229 19.30 4.09 -1.52
C GLU A 229 18.80 4.29 -0.09
N TYR A 230 17.81 5.20 0.03
CA TYR A 230 17.10 5.52 1.25
C TYR A 230 15.60 5.42 1.02
N GLY A 231 14.85 5.00 2.04
CA GLY A 231 13.39 4.91 1.97
C GLY A 231 12.77 6.28 1.78
N THR A 232 11.97 6.47 0.74
CA THR A 232 11.36 7.76 0.39
C THR A 232 10.51 8.33 1.54
N THR A 233 9.78 7.45 2.25
CA THR A 233 8.88 7.86 3.34
C THR A 233 9.55 7.81 4.72
N THR A 234 10.56 6.96 4.91
CA THR A 234 11.17 6.71 6.23
C THR A 234 12.58 7.25 6.37
N GLY A 235 13.25 7.62 5.26
CA GLY A 235 14.66 7.98 5.24
C GLY A 235 15.61 6.83 5.64
N ARG A 236 15.08 5.63 5.91
CA ARG A 236 15.87 4.48 6.37
C ARG A 236 16.81 4.02 5.26
N PRO A 237 18.12 3.80 5.56
CA PRO A 237 19.05 3.28 4.58
C PRO A 237 18.61 1.88 4.12
N ARG A 238 18.62 1.68 2.80
CA ARG A 238 18.35 0.37 2.21
C ARG A 238 19.60 -0.49 2.27
N ARG A 239 19.40 -1.78 2.45
CA ARG A 239 20.42 -2.81 2.24
C ARG A 239 20.70 -2.87 0.74
N VAL A 240 21.96 -2.99 0.35
CA VAL A 240 22.39 -3.03 -1.05
C VAL A 240 23.33 -4.20 -1.29
N GLY A 241 23.37 -4.69 -2.52
CA GLY A 241 24.23 -5.80 -2.89
C GLY A 241 24.36 -5.95 -4.39
N TRP A 242 25.21 -6.90 -4.82
CA TRP A 242 25.40 -7.19 -6.22
C TRP A 242 24.10 -7.62 -6.90
N PHE A 243 24.05 -7.43 -8.21
CA PHE A 243 22.96 -7.89 -9.06
C PHE A 243 22.75 -9.39 -8.91
N ASP A 244 21.51 -9.80 -8.59
CA ASP A 244 21.13 -11.19 -8.42
C ASP A 244 20.41 -11.72 -9.67
N SER A 245 21.15 -12.44 -10.51
CA SER A 245 20.60 -12.99 -11.75
C SER A 245 19.63 -14.16 -11.52
N VAL A 246 19.72 -14.83 -10.38
CA VAL A 246 18.79 -15.92 -10.01
C VAL A 246 17.43 -15.31 -9.68
N VAL A 247 17.43 -14.28 -8.87
CA VAL A 247 16.21 -13.51 -8.55
C VAL A 247 15.58 -12.93 -9.81
N LEU A 248 16.37 -12.35 -10.72
CA LEU A 248 15.83 -11.79 -11.96
C LEU A 248 15.20 -12.86 -12.87
N ARG A 249 15.79 -14.04 -12.94
CA ARG A 249 15.21 -15.16 -13.73
C ARG A 249 13.92 -15.71 -13.11
N HIS A 250 13.80 -15.63 -11.79
CA HIS A 250 12.57 -16.01 -11.09
C HIS A 250 11.45 -14.96 -11.32
N SER A 251 11.80 -13.69 -11.37
CA SER A 251 10.88 -12.58 -11.54
C SER A 251 10.36 -12.43 -12.97
#